data_ed43911138d8d7c4b4f6bfc4751527f4
#
_entry.id   ed43911138d8d7c4b4f6bfc4751527f4
#
_cell.length_a   1.000
_cell.length_b   1.000
_cell.length_c   1.000
_cell.angle_alpha   90.00
_cell.angle_beta   90.00
_cell.angle_gamma   90.00
#
_symmetry.space_group_name_H-M   'P 1'
#
loop_
_entity.id
_entity.type
_entity.pdbx_description
1 polymer ?
#
loop_
_entity_poly.entity_id
_entity_poly.type
_entity_poly.pdbx_seq_one_letter_code
_entity_poly.pdbx_strand_id
1 'polypeptide(L)'
;MSSANQANRGEGLTLRQAALIAGFSYLLMPVTFAEFYVFPKLLVPGNIEQTAQNIAAHGRLFFVAILCHFITLTLDVIIAWALYALLAPVNRSLSLLTAWFRLVYTAVALSGLLNLVTVFRLLHTPDYLTLFGAQQLHAQVKLLLSSFRYDFSMGLVIFGIHLALLGYLIFNSSYIPRILGILLSLLGIGWIIYCLGPYLYPTAPLGFIPLAGFGELLFPLWLVIRGWKIPSGLQVRLFNTADLACSRSSKRRTDSSRRSTPVEGISGSAE
;
A
#
# COMPACT_ATOMS: atom_id res chain seq x y z
N MET A 1 -24.57 16.94 33.05
CA MET A 1 -23.25 16.38 32.57
C MET A 1 -23.42 15.24 31.58
N SER A 2 -24.56 15.11 30.89
CA SER A 2 -24.81 13.95 29.97
C SER A 2 -24.75 14.28 28.49
N SER A 3 -24.88 15.54 28.06
CA SER A 3 -24.94 15.91 26.63
C SER A 3 -23.59 16.09 25.95
N ALA A 4 -22.52 16.41 26.70
CA ALA A 4 -21.16 16.56 26.13
C ALA A 4 -20.50 15.20 25.74
N ASN A 5 -20.99 14.08 26.28
CA ASN A 5 -20.43 12.75 26.01
C ASN A 5 -21.06 12.06 24.78
N GLN A 6 -22.16 12.61 24.25
CA GLN A 6 -22.81 12.08 23.03
C GLN A 6 -22.29 12.72 21.73
N ALA A 7 -21.82 13.97 21.78
CA ALA A 7 -21.31 14.69 20.60
C ALA A 7 -19.98 14.13 20.05
N ASN A 8 -19.24 13.33 20.82
CA ASN A 8 -17.91 12.81 20.43
C ASN A 8 -17.94 11.37 19.87
N ARG A 9 -19.13 10.82 19.61
CA ARG A 9 -19.29 9.44 19.09
C ARG A 9 -19.27 9.33 17.57
N GLY A 10 -19.12 10.44 16.81
CA GLY A 10 -19.33 10.48 15.37
C GLY A 10 -18.09 10.56 14.46
N GLU A 11 -16.89 10.80 15.01
CA GLU A 11 -15.75 11.21 14.14
C GLU A 11 -14.70 10.11 13.84
N GLY A 12 -14.90 8.88 14.25
CA GLY A 12 -13.92 7.80 14.03
C GLY A 12 -14.42 6.72 13.07
N LEU A 13 -13.55 6.28 12.15
CA LEU A 13 -13.81 5.13 11.30
C LEU A 13 -13.99 3.87 12.17
N THR A 14 -15.10 3.14 11.98
CA THR A 14 -15.31 1.86 12.66
C THR A 14 -14.49 0.76 11.99
N LEU A 15 -14.08 -0.27 12.75
CA LEU A 15 -13.33 -1.41 12.19
C LEU A 15 -14.09 -2.08 11.04
N ARG A 16 -15.42 -2.14 11.15
CA ARG A 16 -16.29 -2.67 10.09
C ARG A 16 -16.19 -1.84 8.81
N GLN A 17 -16.26 -0.52 8.91
CA GLN A 17 -16.13 0.37 7.75
C GLN A 17 -14.74 0.25 7.14
N ALA A 18 -13.68 0.22 7.95
CA ALA A 18 -12.32 0.02 7.49
C ALA A 18 -12.15 -1.30 6.71
N ALA A 19 -12.70 -2.40 7.23
CA ALA A 19 -12.66 -3.70 6.55
C ALA A 19 -13.38 -3.68 5.21
N LEU A 20 -14.57 -3.07 5.14
CA LEU A 20 -15.35 -2.98 3.90
C LEU A 20 -14.68 -2.06 2.89
N ILE A 21 -14.18 -0.89 3.31
CA ILE A 21 -13.44 0.02 2.42
C ILE A 21 -12.22 -0.70 1.83
N ALA A 22 -11.40 -1.37 2.66
CA ALA A 22 -10.26 -2.13 2.17
C ALA A 22 -10.71 -3.23 1.19
N GLY A 23 -11.69 -4.05 1.56
CA GLY A 23 -12.17 -5.16 0.75
C GLY A 23 -12.70 -4.72 -0.61
N PHE A 24 -13.58 -3.71 -0.65
CA PHE A 24 -14.11 -3.18 -1.91
C PHE A 24 -13.02 -2.51 -2.76
N SER A 25 -12.12 -1.74 -2.15
CA SER A 25 -11.03 -1.09 -2.89
C SER A 25 -10.12 -2.13 -3.57
N TYR A 26 -9.81 -3.25 -2.92
CA TYR A 26 -9.07 -4.35 -3.54
C TYR A 26 -9.80 -4.98 -4.73
N LEU A 27 -11.11 -5.24 -4.60
CA LEU A 27 -11.90 -5.86 -5.66
C LEU A 27 -12.14 -4.94 -6.85
N LEU A 28 -12.07 -3.62 -6.64
CA LEU A 28 -12.23 -2.61 -7.69
C LEU A 28 -10.93 -2.30 -8.45
N MET A 29 -9.80 -2.94 -8.11
CA MET A 29 -8.52 -2.71 -8.80
C MET A 29 -8.56 -3.22 -10.24
N PRO A 30 -8.44 -2.32 -11.25
CA PRO A 30 -8.54 -2.71 -12.65
C PRO A 30 -7.21 -3.17 -13.27
N VAL A 31 -6.13 -3.27 -12.49
CA VAL A 31 -4.81 -3.67 -13.00
C VAL A 31 -4.84 -5.04 -13.68
N THR A 32 -5.65 -5.96 -13.18
CA THR A 32 -5.83 -7.29 -13.78
C THR A 32 -6.33 -7.21 -15.22
N PHE A 33 -7.21 -6.25 -15.54
CA PHE A 33 -7.65 -6.01 -16.92
C PHE A 33 -6.48 -5.54 -17.81
N ALA A 34 -5.64 -4.65 -17.32
CA ALA A 34 -4.47 -4.18 -18.07
C ALA A 34 -3.49 -5.34 -18.33
N GLU A 35 -3.14 -6.13 -17.31
CA GLU A 35 -2.13 -7.18 -17.38
C GLU A 35 -2.60 -8.41 -18.20
N PHE A 36 -3.86 -8.84 -18.04
CA PHE A 36 -4.35 -10.07 -18.68
C PHE A 36 -5.08 -9.84 -20.01
N TYR A 37 -5.52 -8.62 -20.29
CA TYR A 37 -6.27 -8.35 -21.53
C TYR A 37 -5.58 -7.35 -22.45
N VAL A 38 -5.08 -6.21 -21.91
CA VAL A 38 -4.52 -5.14 -22.75
C VAL A 38 -3.10 -5.46 -23.21
N PHE A 39 -2.20 -5.73 -22.26
CA PHE A 39 -0.80 -5.97 -22.60
C PHE A 39 -0.57 -7.17 -23.50
N PRO A 40 -1.23 -8.33 -23.34
CA PRO A 40 -1.05 -9.45 -24.29
C PRO A 40 -1.46 -9.14 -25.72
N LYS A 41 -2.34 -8.14 -25.93
CA LYS A 41 -2.73 -7.70 -27.30
C LYS A 41 -1.75 -6.72 -27.93
N LEU A 42 -1.03 -5.97 -27.11
CA LEU A 42 -0.16 -4.89 -27.58
C LEU A 42 1.31 -5.29 -27.59
N LEU A 43 1.76 -6.04 -26.59
CA LEU A 43 3.17 -6.39 -26.39
C LEU A 43 3.46 -7.74 -27.01
N VAL A 44 4.37 -7.75 -28.00
CA VAL A 44 4.83 -8.98 -28.66
C VAL A 44 6.19 -9.36 -28.09
N PRO A 45 6.31 -10.47 -27.32
CA PRO A 45 7.58 -10.90 -26.77
C PRO A 45 8.65 -11.08 -27.85
N GLY A 46 9.81 -10.47 -27.64
CA GLY A 46 10.94 -10.57 -28.58
C GLY A 46 10.86 -9.67 -29.81
N ASN A 47 9.72 -9.04 -30.10
CA ASN A 47 9.53 -8.16 -31.26
C ASN A 47 9.11 -6.76 -30.84
N ILE A 48 10.10 -5.86 -30.69
CA ILE A 48 9.85 -4.48 -30.27
C ILE A 48 9.21 -3.63 -31.36
N GLU A 49 9.54 -3.90 -32.63
CA GLU A 49 8.98 -3.20 -33.78
C GLU A 49 7.46 -3.42 -33.84
N GLN A 50 7.03 -4.67 -33.81
CA GLN A 50 5.60 -5.01 -33.79
C GLN A 50 4.89 -4.45 -32.56
N THR A 51 5.57 -4.46 -31.39
CA THR A 51 5.05 -3.86 -30.16
C THR A 51 4.81 -2.36 -30.34
N ALA A 52 5.80 -1.63 -30.87
CA ALA A 52 5.67 -0.19 -31.10
C ALA A 52 4.56 0.12 -32.12
N GLN A 53 4.45 -0.65 -33.19
CA GLN A 53 3.37 -0.52 -34.18
C GLN A 53 1.99 -0.77 -33.58
N ASN A 54 1.84 -1.81 -32.77
CA ASN A 54 0.59 -2.14 -32.08
C ASN A 54 0.17 -1.01 -31.12
N ILE A 55 1.11 -0.47 -30.33
CA ILE A 55 0.84 0.64 -29.41
C ILE A 55 0.46 1.89 -30.19
N ALA A 56 1.17 2.22 -31.27
CA ALA A 56 0.86 3.37 -32.11
C ALA A 56 -0.53 3.25 -32.77
N ALA A 57 -0.88 2.06 -33.29
CA ALA A 57 -2.17 1.81 -33.91
C ALA A 57 -3.33 1.78 -32.91
N HIS A 58 -3.09 1.34 -31.66
CA HIS A 58 -4.12 1.16 -30.63
C HIS A 58 -3.85 2.05 -29.42
N GLY A 59 -3.48 3.31 -29.60
CA GLY A 59 -3.10 4.24 -28.53
C GLY A 59 -4.15 4.40 -27.44
N ARG A 60 -5.46 4.39 -27.80
CA ARG A 60 -6.55 4.45 -26.80
C ARG A 60 -6.53 3.24 -25.87
N LEU A 61 -6.28 2.05 -26.40
CA LEU A 61 -6.22 0.83 -25.59
C LEU A 61 -5.00 0.84 -24.65
N PHE A 62 -3.85 1.31 -25.14
CA PHE A 62 -2.66 1.47 -24.30
C PHE A 62 -2.87 2.51 -23.20
N PHE A 63 -3.53 3.62 -23.50
CA PHE A 63 -3.89 4.64 -22.51
C PHE A 63 -4.85 4.10 -21.43
N VAL A 64 -5.79 3.22 -21.81
CA VAL A 64 -6.66 2.52 -20.84
C VAL A 64 -5.83 1.67 -19.87
N ALA A 65 -4.77 0.99 -20.33
CA ALA A 65 -3.88 0.26 -19.42
C ALA A 65 -3.17 1.20 -18.43
N ILE A 66 -2.71 2.36 -18.87
CA ILE A 66 -2.11 3.39 -18.00
C ILE A 66 -3.13 3.84 -16.96
N LEU A 67 -4.39 4.13 -17.35
CA LEU A 67 -5.45 4.51 -16.42
C LEU A 67 -5.78 3.41 -15.41
N CYS A 68 -5.82 2.15 -15.85
CA CYS A 68 -6.04 1.01 -14.95
C CYS A 68 -4.97 0.95 -13.86
N HIS A 69 -3.71 1.11 -14.22
CA HIS A 69 -2.61 1.17 -13.24
C HIS A 69 -2.74 2.38 -12.31
N PHE A 70 -3.02 3.56 -12.86
CA PHE A 70 -3.18 4.78 -12.07
C PHE A 70 -4.32 4.67 -11.05
N ILE A 71 -5.48 4.13 -11.46
CA ILE A 71 -6.63 3.89 -10.57
C ILE A 71 -6.23 2.88 -9.49
N THR A 72 -5.53 1.79 -9.85
CA THR A 72 -5.05 0.80 -8.88
C THR A 72 -4.14 1.42 -7.84
N LEU A 73 -3.15 2.23 -8.24
CA LEU A 73 -2.24 2.91 -7.31
C LEU A 73 -2.97 3.93 -6.42
N THR A 74 -4.01 4.58 -6.93
CA THR A 74 -4.87 5.46 -6.12
C THR A 74 -5.65 4.65 -5.07
N LEU A 75 -6.20 3.51 -5.45
CA LEU A 75 -6.87 2.60 -4.52
C LEU A 75 -5.91 2.02 -3.47
N ASP A 76 -4.63 1.81 -3.82
CA ASP A 76 -3.60 1.36 -2.88
C ASP A 76 -3.42 2.32 -1.70
N VAL A 77 -3.50 3.63 -1.94
CA VAL A 77 -3.45 4.64 -0.87
C VAL A 77 -4.65 4.50 0.07
N ILE A 78 -5.84 4.32 -0.49
CA ILE A 78 -7.08 4.12 0.29
C ILE A 78 -6.98 2.82 1.10
N ILE A 79 -6.48 1.74 0.51
CA ILE A 79 -6.29 0.46 1.19
C ILE A 79 -5.26 0.58 2.32
N ALA A 80 -4.14 1.29 2.10
CA ALA A 80 -3.13 1.52 3.13
C ALA A 80 -3.74 2.18 4.36
N TRP A 81 -4.55 3.23 4.16
CA TRP A 81 -5.26 3.93 5.21
C TRP A 81 -6.30 3.04 5.91
N ALA A 82 -7.11 2.31 5.15
CA ALA A 82 -8.16 1.45 5.70
C ALA A 82 -7.56 0.26 6.50
N LEU A 83 -6.49 -0.37 6.00
CA LEU A 83 -5.79 -1.46 6.71
C LEU A 83 -5.09 -0.95 7.97
N TYR A 84 -4.51 0.26 7.94
CA TYR A 84 -3.98 0.90 9.14
C TYR A 84 -5.07 1.03 10.20
N ALA A 85 -6.22 1.60 9.85
CA ALA A 85 -7.35 1.76 10.77
C ALA A 85 -7.87 0.40 11.28
N LEU A 86 -7.94 -0.62 10.42
CA LEU A 86 -8.42 -1.96 10.76
C LEU A 86 -7.49 -2.66 11.76
N LEU A 87 -6.17 -2.52 11.64
CA LEU A 87 -5.17 -3.28 12.42
C LEU A 87 -4.49 -2.47 13.52
N ALA A 88 -4.75 -1.16 13.62
CA ALA A 88 -4.24 -0.31 14.70
C ALA A 88 -4.59 -0.82 16.12
N PRO A 89 -5.75 -1.45 16.39
CA PRO A 89 -6.05 -2.03 17.70
C PRO A 89 -5.17 -3.24 18.06
N VAL A 90 -4.62 -3.95 17.07
CA VAL A 90 -3.70 -5.09 17.30
C VAL A 90 -2.33 -4.58 17.72
N ASN A 91 -1.71 -3.74 16.89
CA ASN A 91 -0.46 -3.05 17.17
C ASN A 91 -0.35 -1.80 16.31
N ARG A 92 -0.53 -0.62 16.93
CA ARG A 92 -0.59 0.66 16.23
C ARG A 92 0.70 0.99 15.47
N SER A 93 1.86 0.79 16.09
CA SER A 93 3.16 1.11 15.48
C SER A 93 3.44 0.21 14.28
N LEU A 94 3.20 -1.10 14.44
CA LEU A 94 3.42 -2.06 13.37
C LEU A 94 2.40 -1.90 12.23
N SER A 95 1.15 -1.57 12.54
CA SER A 95 0.12 -1.25 11.54
C SER A 95 0.50 -0.01 10.73
N LEU A 96 1.04 1.03 11.38
CA LEU A 96 1.54 2.21 10.69
C LEU A 96 2.72 1.89 9.79
N LEU A 97 3.69 1.10 10.27
CA LEU A 97 4.83 0.67 9.48
C LEU A 97 4.38 -0.12 8.24
N THR A 98 3.42 -1.03 8.41
CA THR A 98 2.81 -1.80 7.32
C THR A 98 2.16 -0.89 6.27
N ALA A 99 1.44 0.14 6.69
CA ALA A 99 0.86 1.15 5.78
C ALA A 99 1.96 1.94 5.03
N TRP A 100 3.04 2.33 5.70
CA TRP A 100 4.18 3.00 5.07
C TRP A 100 4.83 2.14 3.97
N PHE A 101 5.07 0.85 4.22
CA PHE A 101 5.60 -0.05 3.18
C PHE A 101 4.69 -0.10 1.95
N ARG A 102 3.37 -0.11 2.13
CA ARG A 102 2.43 -0.05 1.00
C ARG A 102 2.53 1.27 0.24
N LEU A 103 2.60 2.40 0.94
CA LEU A 103 2.73 3.71 0.30
C LEU A 103 4.06 3.87 -0.45
N VAL A 104 5.16 3.35 0.10
CA VAL A 104 6.47 3.35 -0.59
C VAL A 104 6.41 2.49 -1.85
N TYR A 105 5.81 1.29 -1.77
CA TYR A 105 5.54 0.46 -2.94
C TYR A 105 4.75 1.25 -4.00
N THR A 106 3.65 1.88 -3.60
CA THR A 106 2.79 2.67 -4.50
C THR A 106 3.57 3.80 -5.18
N ALA A 107 4.47 4.47 -4.46
CA ALA A 107 5.31 5.53 -5.02
C ALA A 107 6.33 4.98 -6.05
N VAL A 108 6.96 3.85 -5.77
CA VAL A 108 7.88 3.18 -6.70
C VAL A 108 7.13 2.69 -7.95
N ALA A 109 5.95 2.08 -7.78
CA ALA A 109 5.14 1.63 -8.91
C ALA A 109 4.61 2.81 -9.76
N LEU A 110 4.31 3.96 -9.14
CA LEU A 110 3.95 5.19 -9.85
C LEU A 110 5.13 5.72 -10.69
N SER A 111 6.35 5.67 -10.16
CA SER A 111 7.57 6.01 -10.94
C SER A 111 7.69 5.11 -12.17
N GLY A 112 7.48 3.80 -12.01
CA GLY A 112 7.43 2.86 -13.14
C GLY A 112 6.34 3.22 -14.16
N LEU A 113 5.14 3.58 -13.72
CA LEU A 113 4.03 3.95 -14.59
C LEU A 113 4.35 5.16 -15.48
N LEU A 114 5.16 6.11 -15.02
CA LEU A 114 5.59 7.26 -15.82
C LEU A 114 6.39 6.85 -17.07
N ASN A 115 7.06 5.71 -17.05
CA ASN A 115 7.71 5.15 -18.24
C ASN A 115 6.68 4.80 -19.33
N LEU A 116 5.53 4.20 -18.96
CA LEU A 116 4.44 3.93 -19.93
C LEU A 116 3.84 5.21 -20.49
N VAL A 117 3.68 6.25 -19.68
CA VAL A 117 3.24 7.58 -20.16
C VAL A 117 4.24 8.14 -21.17
N THR A 118 5.54 7.96 -20.93
CA THR A 118 6.58 8.41 -21.85
C THR A 118 6.55 7.62 -23.17
N VAL A 119 6.34 6.28 -23.13
CA VAL A 119 6.12 5.46 -24.32
C VAL A 119 4.94 5.97 -25.14
N PHE A 120 3.81 6.25 -24.47
CA PHE A 120 2.64 6.81 -25.13
C PHE A 120 2.95 8.12 -25.86
N ARG A 121 3.64 9.05 -25.18
CA ARG A 121 4.06 10.33 -25.75
C ARG A 121 5.01 10.18 -26.94
N LEU A 122 6.02 9.31 -26.83
CA LEU A 122 6.98 9.05 -27.90
C LEU A 122 6.32 8.57 -29.19
N LEU A 123 5.29 7.72 -29.07
CA LEU A 123 4.65 7.10 -30.23
C LEU A 123 3.47 7.91 -30.82
N HIS A 124 2.98 8.96 -30.11
CA HIS A 124 1.80 9.72 -30.52
C HIS A 124 2.07 11.23 -30.71
N THR A 125 3.31 11.71 -30.45
CA THR A 125 3.66 13.10 -30.66
C THR A 125 4.48 13.22 -31.94
N PRO A 126 4.00 13.99 -32.98
CA PRO A 126 4.66 14.07 -34.28
C PRO A 126 6.12 14.51 -34.21
N ASP A 127 6.46 15.43 -33.32
CA ASP A 127 7.82 15.96 -33.16
C ASP A 127 8.84 14.85 -32.86
N TYR A 128 8.50 13.90 -31.98
CA TYR A 128 9.39 12.80 -31.66
C TYR A 128 9.55 11.81 -32.81
N LEU A 129 8.51 11.60 -33.63
CA LEU A 129 8.57 10.73 -34.80
C LEU A 129 9.47 11.29 -35.89
N THR A 130 9.61 12.62 -35.97
CA THR A 130 10.51 13.28 -36.94
C THR A 130 11.93 13.42 -36.45
N LEU A 131 12.15 13.55 -35.13
CA LEU A 131 13.46 13.73 -34.52
C LEU A 131 14.25 12.43 -34.37
N PHE A 132 13.57 11.32 -34.10
CA PHE A 132 14.20 10.02 -33.93
C PHE A 132 14.07 9.16 -35.18
N GLY A 133 15.17 8.57 -35.63
CA GLY A 133 15.09 7.47 -36.59
C GLY A 133 14.33 6.27 -36.01
N ALA A 134 13.67 5.47 -36.86
CA ALA A 134 12.83 4.35 -36.42
C ALA A 134 13.56 3.39 -35.47
N GLN A 135 14.83 3.08 -35.72
CA GLN A 135 15.63 2.19 -34.89
C GLN A 135 15.88 2.80 -33.48
N GLN A 136 16.15 4.11 -33.41
CA GLN A 136 16.35 4.79 -32.12
C GLN A 136 15.05 4.85 -31.34
N LEU A 137 13.92 5.13 -32.00
CA LEU A 137 12.60 5.15 -31.38
C LEU A 137 12.26 3.77 -30.79
N HIS A 138 12.47 2.68 -31.53
CA HIS A 138 12.24 1.32 -31.03
C HIS A 138 13.12 0.97 -29.84
N ALA A 139 14.40 1.42 -29.83
CA ALA A 139 15.31 1.22 -28.72
C ALA A 139 14.83 1.96 -27.45
N GLN A 140 14.38 3.20 -27.60
CA GLN A 140 13.79 4.00 -26.50
C GLN A 140 12.53 3.33 -25.93
N VAL A 141 11.60 2.92 -26.80
CA VAL A 141 10.37 2.23 -26.37
C VAL A 141 10.72 0.94 -25.62
N LYS A 142 11.68 0.16 -26.13
CA LYS A 142 12.14 -1.08 -25.45
C LYS A 142 12.69 -0.77 -24.05
N LEU A 143 13.54 0.26 -23.93
CA LEU A 143 14.13 0.66 -22.65
C LEU A 143 13.05 1.04 -21.65
N LEU A 144 12.11 1.89 -22.04
CA LEU A 144 11.03 2.37 -21.15
C LEU A 144 10.07 1.25 -20.72
N LEU A 145 9.68 0.35 -21.64
CA LEU A 145 8.86 -0.81 -21.29
C LEU A 145 9.59 -1.74 -20.33
N SER A 146 10.91 -1.91 -20.52
CA SER A 146 11.74 -2.70 -19.59
C SER A 146 11.83 -2.00 -18.22
N SER A 147 12.09 -0.69 -18.20
CA SER A 147 12.14 0.11 -16.95
C SER A 147 10.85 -0.01 -16.17
N PHE A 148 9.69 0.10 -16.82
CA PHE A 148 8.40 -0.13 -16.16
C PHE A 148 8.35 -1.49 -15.45
N ARG A 149 8.77 -2.58 -16.13
CA ARG A 149 8.74 -3.91 -15.53
C ARG A 149 9.72 -4.08 -14.39
N TYR A 150 10.93 -3.51 -14.50
CA TYR A 150 11.94 -3.56 -13.44
C TYR A 150 11.51 -2.72 -12.22
N ASP A 151 11.03 -1.50 -12.43
CA ASP A 151 10.56 -0.63 -11.36
C ASP A 151 9.38 -1.28 -10.61
N PHE A 152 8.43 -1.85 -11.36
CA PHE A 152 7.31 -2.57 -10.79
C PHE A 152 7.76 -3.81 -10.00
N SER A 153 8.72 -4.58 -10.53
CA SER A 153 9.30 -5.74 -9.83
C SER A 153 10.00 -5.34 -8.54
N MET A 154 10.79 -4.26 -8.54
CA MET A 154 11.41 -3.73 -7.32
C MET A 154 10.37 -3.23 -6.31
N GLY A 155 9.31 -2.62 -6.80
CA GLY A 155 8.15 -2.28 -5.98
C GLY A 155 7.53 -3.50 -5.30
N LEU A 156 7.37 -4.62 -6.02
CA LEU A 156 6.82 -5.86 -5.46
C LEU A 156 7.68 -6.48 -4.35
N VAL A 157 8.99 -6.23 -4.32
CA VAL A 157 9.82 -6.61 -3.15
C VAL A 157 9.34 -5.88 -1.89
N ILE A 158 9.11 -4.57 -2.00
CA ILE A 158 8.61 -3.74 -0.89
C ILE A 158 7.19 -4.15 -0.51
N PHE A 159 6.35 -4.45 -1.51
CA PHE A 159 5.01 -5.00 -1.31
C PHE A 159 5.02 -6.35 -0.61
N GLY A 160 5.99 -7.22 -0.92
CA GLY A 160 6.18 -8.49 -0.23
C GLY A 160 6.46 -8.30 1.27
N ILE A 161 7.28 -7.29 1.64
CA ILE A 161 7.50 -6.92 3.04
C ILE A 161 6.19 -6.43 3.68
N HIS A 162 5.42 -5.58 2.96
CA HIS A 162 4.10 -5.15 3.42
C HIS A 162 3.19 -6.35 3.71
N LEU A 163 3.09 -7.31 2.80
CA LEU A 163 2.24 -8.50 2.97
C LEU A 163 2.70 -9.38 4.14
N ALA A 164 4.00 -9.55 4.35
CA ALA A 164 4.54 -10.31 5.48
C ALA A 164 4.15 -9.67 6.82
N LEU A 165 4.31 -8.34 6.94
CA LEU A 165 3.91 -7.59 8.13
C LEU A 165 2.39 -7.59 8.34
N LEU A 166 1.62 -7.43 7.25
CA LEU A 166 0.17 -7.52 7.25
C LEU A 166 -0.30 -8.88 7.75
N GLY A 167 0.30 -9.95 7.23
CA GLY A 167 0.00 -11.32 7.63
C GLY A 167 0.30 -11.58 9.10
N TYR A 168 1.41 -11.07 9.61
CA TYR A 168 1.75 -11.13 11.04
C TYR A 168 0.71 -10.40 11.91
N LEU A 169 0.28 -9.20 11.51
CA LEU A 169 -0.75 -8.45 12.24
C LEU A 169 -2.09 -9.20 12.23
N ILE A 170 -2.49 -9.77 11.09
CA ILE A 170 -3.71 -10.56 10.96
C ILE A 170 -3.64 -11.82 11.84
N PHE A 171 -2.50 -12.51 11.86
CA PHE A 171 -2.31 -13.70 12.70
C PHE A 171 -2.51 -13.40 14.18
N ASN A 172 -2.10 -12.21 14.65
CA ASN A 172 -2.27 -11.76 16.02
C ASN A 172 -3.63 -11.08 16.29
N SER A 173 -4.47 -10.89 15.27
CA SER A 173 -5.81 -10.33 15.44
C SER A 173 -6.78 -11.39 15.96
N SER A 174 -7.74 -10.99 16.80
CA SER A 174 -8.78 -11.88 17.33
C SER A 174 -10.03 -11.96 16.44
N TYR A 175 -10.15 -11.07 15.45
CA TYR A 175 -11.35 -10.89 14.63
C TYR A 175 -11.18 -11.28 13.15
N ILE A 176 -9.97 -11.63 12.72
CA ILE A 176 -9.66 -12.14 11.38
C ILE A 176 -9.09 -13.56 11.49
N PRO A 177 -9.45 -14.52 10.64
CA PRO A 177 -8.91 -15.86 10.69
C PRO A 177 -7.38 -15.90 10.52
N ARG A 178 -6.69 -16.57 11.43
CA ARG A 178 -5.23 -16.69 11.44
C ARG A 178 -4.67 -17.31 10.16
N ILE A 179 -5.43 -18.19 9.50
CA ILE A 179 -5.04 -18.83 8.24
C ILE A 179 -4.78 -17.79 7.13
N LEU A 180 -5.57 -16.70 7.08
CA LEU A 180 -5.35 -15.62 6.12
C LEU A 180 -4.04 -14.87 6.44
N GLY A 181 -3.69 -14.73 7.70
CA GLY A 181 -2.41 -14.14 8.12
C GLY A 181 -1.22 -14.97 7.64
N ILE A 182 -1.27 -16.29 7.85
CA ILE A 182 -0.23 -17.22 7.37
C ILE A 182 -0.12 -17.16 5.84
N LEU A 183 -1.26 -17.22 5.15
CA LEU A 183 -1.32 -17.16 3.68
C LEU A 183 -0.65 -15.88 3.15
N LEU A 184 -1.03 -14.71 3.68
CA LEU A 184 -0.46 -13.44 3.23
C LEU A 184 1.03 -13.31 3.55
N SER A 185 1.50 -13.83 4.70
CA SER A 185 2.93 -13.86 5.01
C SER A 185 3.72 -14.72 4.03
N LEU A 186 3.21 -15.90 3.68
CA LEU A 186 3.83 -16.78 2.69
C LEU A 186 3.85 -16.14 1.29
N LEU A 187 2.74 -15.51 0.88
CA LEU A 187 2.66 -14.79 -0.40
C LEU A 187 3.64 -13.62 -0.45
N GLY A 188 3.78 -12.87 0.64
CA GLY A 188 4.76 -11.79 0.74
C GLY A 188 6.20 -12.28 0.57
N ILE A 189 6.57 -13.37 1.23
CA ILE A 189 7.87 -14.02 1.03
C ILE A 189 8.02 -14.52 -0.41
N GLY A 190 6.96 -15.10 -0.98
CA GLY A 190 6.92 -15.54 -2.37
C GLY A 190 7.22 -14.41 -3.36
N TRP A 191 6.62 -13.23 -3.20
CA TRP A 191 6.91 -12.06 -4.04
C TRP A 191 8.36 -11.61 -3.94
N ILE A 192 8.95 -11.58 -2.74
CA ILE A 192 10.37 -11.24 -2.55
C ILE A 192 11.25 -12.23 -3.30
N ILE A 193 11.00 -13.54 -3.15
CA ILE A 193 11.76 -14.59 -3.82
C ILE A 193 11.57 -14.50 -5.35
N TYR A 194 10.36 -14.27 -5.83
CA TYR A 194 10.08 -14.16 -7.27
C TYR A 194 10.83 -13.00 -7.91
N CYS A 195 10.83 -11.83 -7.25
CA CYS A 195 11.45 -10.62 -7.82
C CYS A 195 12.98 -10.60 -7.68
N LEU A 196 13.53 -11.11 -6.57
CA LEU A 196 14.99 -11.14 -6.35
C LEU A 196 15.65 -12.42 -6.84
N GLY A 197 14.90 -13.51 -6.94
CA GLY A 197 15.42 -14.83 -7.33
C GLY A 197 16.19 -14.82 -8.64
N PRO A 198 15.70 -14.21 -9.74
CA PRO A 198 16.41 -14.17 -11.01
C PRO A 198 17.80 -13.51 -10.96
N TYR A 199 18.04 -12.62 -9.99
CA TYR A 199 19.35 -12.00 -9.78
C TYR A 199 20.34 -12.90 -9.03
N LEU A 200 19.81 -13.77 -8.14
CA LEU A 200 20.62 -14.67 -7.34
C LEU A 200 20.77 -16.06 -7.98
N TYR A 201 19.70 -16.55 -8.60
CA TYR A 201 19.59 -17.87 -9.20
C TYR A 201 18.85 -17.80 -10.54
N PRO A 202 19.52 -17.41 -11.65
CA PRO A 202 18.87 -17.19 -12.96
C PRO A 202 18.13 -18.40 -13.54
N THR A 203 18.48 -19.61 -13.11
CA THR A 203 17.91 -20.88 -13.60
C THR A 203 16.77 -21.42 -12.75
N ALA A 204 16.40 -20.75 -11.65
CA ALA A 204 15.34 -21.24 -10.76
C ALA A 204 13.95 -21.16 -11.44
N PRO A 205 13.13 -22.22 -11.40
CA PRO A 205 11.80 -22.25 -12.03
C PRO A 205 10.77 -21.53 -11.16
N LEU A 206 10.86 -20.20 -11.06
CA LEU A 206 10.00 -19.37 -10.20
C LEU A 206 8.66 -18.96 -10.85
N GLY A 207 8.40 -19.38 -12.10
CA GLY A 207 7.23 -18.96 -12.88
C GLY A 207 5.86 -19.34 -12.31
N PHE A 208 5.79 -20.22 -11.30
CA PHE A 208 4.53 -20.58 -10.64
C PHE A 208 4.10 -19.60 -9.55
N ILE A 209 5.03 -18.77 -9.02
CA ILE A 209 4.76 -17.87 -7.88
C ILE A 209 3.68 -16.83 -8.21
N PRO A 210 3.64 -16.20 -9.40
CA PRO A 210 2.56 -15.28 -9.77
C PRO A 210 1.17 -15.90 -9.74
N LEU A 211 1.05 -17.21 -10.00
CA LEU A 211 -0.22 -17.94 -9.90
C LEU A 211 -0.68 -18.03 -8.44
N ALA A 212 0.26 -18.18 -7.49
CA ALA A 212 -0.05 -18.15 -6.08
C ALA A 212 -0.57 -16.76 -5.63
N GLY A 213 -0.21 -15.69 -6.33
CA GLY A 213 -0.71 -14.32 -6.10
C GLY A 213 -2.23 -14.20 -6.14
N PHE A 214 -2.94 -15.06 -6.88
CA PHE A 214 -4.40 -15.14 -6.81
C PHE A 214 -4.91 -15.47 -5.40
N GLY A 215 -4.07 -16.10 -4.55
CA GLY A 215 -4.38 -16.32 -3.14
C GLY A 215 -4.58 -15.01 -2.35
N GLU A 216 -4.00 -13.91 -2.81
CA GLU A 216 -4.22 -12.60 -2.20
C GLU A 216 -5.69 -12.16 -2.28
N LEU A 217 -6.44 -12.59 -3.29
CA LEU A 217 -7.86 -12.28 -3.45
C LEU A 217 -8.74 -12.90 -2.35
N LEU A 218 -8.28 -13.93 -1.67
CA LEU A 218 -9.01 -14.55 -0.56
C LEU A 218 -9.19 -13.59 0.62
N PHE A 219 -8.21 -12.74 0.87
CA PHE A 219 -8.27 -11.77 1.95
C PHE A 219 -9.32 -10.67 1.73
N PRO A 220 -9.31 -9.90 0.62
CA PRO A 220 -10.35 -8.91 0.35
C PRO A 220 -11.74 -9.53 0.20
N LEU A 221 -11.84 -10.72 -0.40
CA LEU A 221 -13.11 -11.44 -0.50
C LEU A 221 -13.65 -11.75 0.90
N TRP A 222 -12.80 -12.21 1.81
CA TRP A 222 -13.18 -12.43 3.20
C TRP A 222 -13.59 -11.11 3.89
N LEU A 223 -12.87 -10.01 3.65
CA LEU A 223 -13.20 -8.69 4.20
C LEU A 223 -14.59 -8.22 3.74
N VAL A 224 -14.96 -8.45 2.48
CA VAL A 224 -16.29 -8.08 1.96
C VAL A 224 -17.37 -8.99 2.53
N ILE A 225 -17.17 -10.32 2.54
CA ILE A 225 -18.18 -11.30 2.96
C ILE A 225 -18.35 -11.33 4.48
N ARG A 226 -17.27 -11.23 5.24
CA ARG A 226 -17.25 -11.39 6.70
C ARG A 226 -16.96 -10.11 7.48
N GLY A 227 -16.52 -9.06 6.82
CA GLY A 227 -16.24 -7.77 7.45
C GLY A 227 -17.45 -7.18 8.19
N TRP A 228 -18.67 -7.51 7.74
CA TRP A 228 -19.91 -7.14 8.42
C TRP A 228 -20.05 -7.70 9.84
N LYS A 229 -19.35 -8.78 10.17
CA LYS A 229 -19.36 -9.43 11.48
C LYS A 229 -18.30 -8.88 12.45
N ILE A 230 -17.42 -8.01 11.98
CA ILE A 230 -16.40 -7.37 12.82
C ILE A 230 -17.09 -6.42 13.80
N PRO A 231 -16.71 -6.46 15.10
CA PRO A 231 -17.34 -5.62 16.13
C PRO A 231 -17.22 -4.13 15.80
N SER A 232 -18.36 -3.44 15.73
CA SER A 232 -18.41 -1.98 15.49
C SER A 232 -18.05 -1.13 16.72
N GLY A 233 -17.90 -1.77 17.89
CA GLY A 233 -17.67 -1.09 19.16
C GLY A 233 -16.28 -0.53 19.42
N LEU A 234 -15.26 -0.94 18.63
CA LEU A 234 -13.90 -0.41 18.70
C LEU A 234 -13.74 0.72 17.66
N GLN A 235 -13.89 1.96 18.10
CA GLN A 235 -13.56 3.13 17.30
C GLN A 235 -12.03 3.34 17.31
N VAL A 236 -11.43 3.45 16.16
CA VAL A 236 -10.04 3.87 16.02
C VAL A 236 -9.97 5.38 16.20
N ARG A 237 -9.55 5.85 17.36
CA ARG A 237 -9.18 7.26 17.56
C ARG A 237 -7.86 7.51 16.84
N LEU A 238 -7.92 7.95 15.60
CA LEU A 238 -6.74 8.22 14.76
C LEU A 238 -5.87 9.36 15.31
N PHE A 239 -6.51 10.35 15.98
CA PHE A 239 -5.83 11.48 16.63
C PHE A 239 -6.58 11.87 17.91
N ASN A 240 -6.03 11.56 19.06
CA ASN A 240 -6.55 12.06 20.32
C ASN A 240 -5.69 13.23 20.81
N THR A 241 -6.00 14.43 20.34
CA THR A 241 -5.40 15.67 20.87
C THR A 241 -5.71 15.90 22.34
N ALA A 242 -6.79 15.30 22.88
CA ALA A 242 -7.17 15.37 24.26
C ALA A 242 -6.18 14.62 25.19
N ASP A 243 -5.61 13.50 24.76
CA ASP A 243 -4.62 12.75 25.56
C ASP A 243 -3.30 13.51 25.72
N LEU A 244 -2.92 14.30 24.69
CA LEU A 244 -1.75 15.19 24.76
C LEU A 244 -2.01 16.39 25.69
N ALA A 245 -3.24 16.91 25.73
CA ALA A 245 -3.63 18.00 26.63
C ALA A 245 -3.70 17.50 28.08
N CYS A 246 -4.26 16.30 28.32
CA CYS A 246 -4.35 15.70 29.65
C CYS A 246 -2.97 15.35 30.22
N SER A 247 -2.07 14.79 29.42
CA SER A 247 -0.69 14.51 29.78
C SER A 247 0.10 15.78 30.13
N ARG A 248 -0.10 16.88 29.39
CA ARG A 248 0.49 18.19 29.69
C ARG A 248 -0.06 18.82 30.96
N SER A 249 -1.38 18.67 31.22
CA SER A 249 -2.03 19.16 32.42
C SER A 249 -1.57 18.40 33.67
N SER A 250 -1.44 17.07 33.59
CA SER A 250 -0.92 16.22 34.67
C SER A 250 0.52 16.57 35.01
N LYS A 251 1.39 16.78 34.00
CA LYS A 251 2.79 17.13 34.18
C LYS A 251 2.98 18.53 34.81
N ARG A 252 2.10 19.48 34.47
CA ARG A 252 2.08 20.82 35.12
C ARG A 252 1.65 20.74 36.57
N ARG A 253 0.70 19.87 36.94
CA ARG A 253 0.26 19.69 38.35
C ARG A 253 1.36 19.11 39.22
N THR A 254 2.11 18.12 38.70
CA THR A 254 3.22 17.50 39.43
C THR A 254 4.40 18.47 39.62
N ASP A 255 4.68 19.34 38.65
CA ASP A 255 5.73 20.38 38.78
C ASP A 255 5.34 21.52 39.74
N SER A 256 4.06 21.90 39.79
CA SER A 256 3.60 22.92 40.73
C SER A 256 3.60 22.42 42.16
N SER A 257 3.29 21.13 42.40
CA SER A 257 3.32 20.49 43.72
C SER A 257 4.74 20.34 44.29
N ARG A 258 5.74 20.19 43.43
CA ARG A 258 7.16 20.14 43.84
C ARG A 258 7.79 21.48 44.20
N ARG A 259 7.17 22.61 43.75
CA ARG A 259 7.67 23.96 44.06
C ARG A 259 7.09 24.55 45.35
N SER A 260 6.13 23.90 46.01
CA SER A 260 5.43 24.42 47.18
C SER A 260 5.76 23.73 48.49
N THR A 261 6.89 23.01 48.63
CA THR A 261 7.41 22.59 49.92
C THR A 261 8.25 23.72 50.55
N PRO A 262 7.80 24.33 51.66
CA PRO A 262 8.62 25.31 52.36
C PRO A 262 9.81 24.62 53.02
N VAL A 263 10.99 25.22 52.83
CA VAL A 263 12.18 24.86 53.61
C VAL A 263 11.94 25.38 55.04
N GLU A 264 11.58 24.49 55.95
CA GLU A 264 11.59 24.78 57.37
C GLU A 264 13.04 25.01 57.84
N GLY A 265 13.22 26.23 58.39
CA GLY A 265 14.50 26.67 58.86
C GLY A 265 14.93 25.92 60.12
N ILE A 266 16.16 25.49 60.15
CA ILE A 266 16.88 25.05 61.33
C ILE A 266 17.34 26.33 62.05
N SER A 267 16.63 26.72 63.17
CA SER A 267 17.12 27.67 64.12
C SER A 267 18.02 26.92 65.12
N GLY A 268 19.32 27.28 65.07
CA GLY A 268 20.25 26.91 66.13
C GLY A 268 19.94 27.63 67.41
N SER A 269 20.05 27.00 68.56
CA SER A 269 20.28 27.60 69.85
C SER A 269 21.57 27.00 70.44
N ALA A 270 22.50 27.91 70.70
CA ALA A 270 23.67 27.67 71.53
C ALA A 270 23.25 27.48 72.98
N GLU A 271 23.89 26.47 73.62
CA GLU A 271 24.54 26.57 74.94
C GLU A 271 25.44 25.34 75.10
#